data_3ea3011613d70e8e30b3ab11e8babb58
#
_entry.id   3ea3011613d70e8e30b3ab11e8babb58
#
_cell.length_a   1.000
_cell.length_b   1.000
_cell.length_c   1.000
_cell.angle_alpha   90.00
_cell.angle_beta   90.00
_cell.angle_gamma   90.00
#
_symmetry.space_group_name_H-M   'P 1'
#
loop_
_entity.id
_entity.type
_entity.pdbx_description
1 polymer ?
#
loop_
_entity_poly.entity_id
_entity_poly.type
_entity_poly.pdbx_seq_one_letter_code
_entity_poly.pdbx_strand_id
1 'polypeptide(L)'
;NPNSPKITQVVNEGQLSIIKPNVAHTMVFTKDTTFLNLVRGERDHENYGITHTIKHVFVDENEKNMLMKYYKFDCRSCGNQNLKRVISLGYQPLANNLLKNKSQKCELYPLEVNYCEKCHNCQLSVAVDPKKMFSNYLYTSSTSKVFRNHFINA
;
A
#
# COMPACT_ATOMS: atom_id res chain seq x y z
N ASN A 1 11.52 0.81 -16.06
CA ASN A 1 11.10 -0.56 -16.39
C ASN A 1 9.70 -0.80 -15.80
N PRO A 2 8.65 -1.08 -16.61
CA PRO A 2 7.29 -1.35 -16.13
C PRO A 2 7.20 -2.51 -15.11
N ASN A 3 8.15 -3.42 -15.14
CA ASN A 3 8.24 -4.58 -14.25
C ASN A 3 9.07 -4.30 -12.98
N SER A 4 9.53 -3.07 -12.76
CA SER A 4 10.22 -2.73 -11.52
C SER A 4 9.27 -2.79 -10.33
N PRO A 5 9.75 -3.18 -9.13
CA PRO A 5 8.93 -3.14 -7.94
C PRO A 5 8.34 -1.75 -7.70
N LYS A 6 7.04 -1.67 -7.50
CA LYS A 6 6.37 -0.42 -7.11
C LYS A 6 6.63 -0.16 -5.62
N ILE A 7 6.98 1.08 -5.31
CA ILE A 7 7.12 1.56 -3.94
C ILE A 7 6.07 2.65 -3.72
N THR A 8 5.24 2.48 -2.72
CA THR A 8 4.26 3.49 -2.31
C THR A 8 4.81 4.26 -1.12
N GLN A 9 4.72 5.57 -1.17
CA GLN A 9 5.07 6.45 -0.07
C GLN A 9 3.91 7.42 0.20
N VAL A 10 3.48 7.49 1.45
CA VAL A 10 2.53 8.51 1.89
C VAL A 10 3.31 9.76 2.28
N VAL A 11 2.86 10.90 1.77
CA VAL A 11 3.42 12.22 2.09
C VAL A 11 2.29 13.04 2.70
N ASN A 12 2.46 13.44 3.95
CA ASN A 12 1.49 14.23 4.70
C ASN A 12 1.82 15.73 4.64
N GLU A 13 0.91 16.54 5.14
CA GLU A 13 1.11 17.99 5.28
C GLU A 13 2.44 18.31 6.00
N GLY A 14 3.18 19.27 5.47
CA GLY A 14 4.50 19.67 5.99
C GLY A 14 5.64 18.72 5.66
N GLN A 15 5.40 17.63 4.95
CA GLN A 15 6.44 16.68 4.56
C GLN A 15 6.96 16.94 3.15
N LEU A 16 8.22 16.58 2.92
CA LEU A 16 8.90 16.65 1.63
C LEU A 16 9.20 15.22 1.14
N SER A 17 8.91 14.95 -0.13
CA SER A 17 9.38 13.75 -0.82
C SER A 17 10.42 14.12 -1.87
N ILE A 18 11.56 13.42 -1.85
CA ILE A 18 12.62 13.59 -2.84
C ILE A 18 12.60 12.42 -3.78
N ILE A 19 12.33 12.70 -5.06
CA ILE A 19 12.34 11.70 -6.12
C ILE A 19 13.66 11.79 -6.87
N LYS A 20 14.39 10.68 -6.89
CA LYS A 20 15.69 10.63 -7.58
C LYS A 20 15.49 10.73 -9.11
N PRO A 21 16.52 11.22 -9.85
CA PRO A 21 16.49 11.21 -11.30
C PRO A 21 16.19 9.80 -11.87
N ASN A 22 15.52 9.75 -13.01
CA ASN A 22 15.17 8.52 -13.72
C ASN A 22 14.22 7.57 -12.97
N VAL A 23 13.54 8.05 -11.92
CA VAL A 23 12.48 7.30 -11.24
C VAL A 23 11.13 7.75 -11.78
N ALA A 24 10.45 6.83 -12.47
CA ALA A 24 9.07 7.06 -12.90
C ALA A 24 8.14 7.05 -11.67
N HIS A 25 7.27 8.04 -11.57
CA HIS A 25 6.39 8.21 -10.43
C HIS A 25 5.02 8.76 -10.85
N THR A 26 4.05 8.51 -10.00
CA THR A 26 2.72 9.12 -10.06
C THR A 26 2.28 9.56 -8.67
N MET A 27 1.39 10.52 -8.60
CA MET A 27 0.81 11.00 -7.35
C MET A 27 -0.68 10.70 -7.32
N VAL A 28 -1.15 10.18 -6.19
CA VAL A 28 -2.57 9.98 -5.91
C VAL A 28 -2.93 10.87 -4.73
N PHE A 29 -3.79 11.86 -4.97
CA PHE A 29 -4.27 12.76 -3.93
C PHE A 29 -5.49 12.15 -3.27
N THR A 30 -5.47 12.06 -1.94
CA THR A 30 -6.55 11.47 -1.13
C THR A 30 -7.57 12.51 -0.66
N LYS A 31 -7.23 13.78 -0.81
CA LYS A 31 -8.06 14.96 -0.51
C LYS A 31 -7.56 16.15 -1.33
N ASP A 32 -8.29 17.24 -1.34
CA ASP A 32 -7.85 18.48 -1.97
C ASP A 32 -6.49 18.90 -1.40
N THR A 33 -5.52 19.10 -2.29
CA THR A 33 -4.13 19.26 -1.91
C THR A 33 -3.46 20.37 -2.73
N THR A 34 -2.81 21.29 -2.03
CA THR A 34 -1.87 22.23 -2.64
C THR A 34 -0.45 21.76 -2.34
N PHE A 35 0.38 21.68 -3.35
CA PHE A 35 1.78 21.24 -3.19
C PHE A 35 2.73 22.10 -4.02
N LEU A 36 3.97 22.21 -3.55
CA LEU A 36 5.06 22.88 -4.27
C LEU A 36 5.98 21.82 -4.88
N ASN A 37 6.14 21.88 -6.20
CA ASN A 37 7.07 21.02 -6.93
C ASN A 37 8.35 21.79 -7.25
N LEU A 38 9.47 21.44 -6.58
CA LEU A 38 10.78 22.00 -6.83
C LEU A 38 11.55 21.09 -7.78
N VAL A 39 11.95 21.63 -8.91
CA VAL A 39 12.68 20.90 -9.96
C VAL A 39 14.04 21.54 -10.16
N ARG A 40 15.07 20.72 -10.29
CA ARG A 40 16.41 21.20 -10.63
C ARG A 40 16.55 21.30 -12.15
N GLY A 41 16.95 22.49 -12.63
CA GLY A 41 17.18 22.77 -14.05
C GLY A 41 15.99 23.40 -14.75
N GLU A 42 16.23 23.85 -15.97
CA GLU A 42 15.18 24.38 -16.83
C GLU A 42 14.24 23.28 -17.28
N ARG A 43 12.94 23.55 -17.21
CA ARG A 43 11.90 22.73 -17.86
C ARG A 43 11.54 23.39 -19.16
N ASP A 44 12.18 22.96 -20.21
CA ASP A 44 11.76 23.27 -21.57
C ASP A 44 10.70 22.25 -21.99
N HIS A 45 9.44 22.61 -21.80
CA HIS A 45 8.31 21.75 -22.17
C HIS A 45 8.18 21.51 -23.66
N GLU A 46 8.74 22.40 -24.50
CA GLU A 46 8.70 22.24 -25.95
C GLU A 46 9.71 21.18 -26.40
N ASN A 47 10.91 21.22 -25.85
CA ASN A 47 11.98 20.27 -26.23
C ASN A 47 12.00 18.98 -25.39
N TYR A 48 11.61 19.05 -24.12
CA TYR A 48 11.66 17.93 -23.19
C TYR A 48 10.30 17.31 -22.85
N GLY A 49 9.20 17.88 -23.33
CA GLY A 49 7.85 17.39 -23.04
C GLY A 49 7.63 15.92 -23.42
N ILE A 50 8.26 15.46 -24.49
CA ILE A 50 8.17 14.08 -24.97
C ILE A 50 8.96 13.13 -24.07
N THR A 51 10.07 13.58 -23.48
CA THR A 51 10.95 12.75 -22.67
C THR A 51 10.47 12.60 -21.23
N HIS A 52 9.57 13.48 -20.79
CA HIS A 52 9.09 13.53 -19.42
C HIS A 52 7.71 12.93 -19.20
N THR A 53 6.96 12.69 -20.26
CA THR A 53 5.64 12.06 -20.17
C THR A 53 5.69 10.64 -20.67
N ILE A 54 5.68 9.70 -19.73
CA ILE A 54 5.54 8.28 -20.07
C ILE A 54 4.05 7.99 -20.20
N LYS A 55 3.60 7.58 -21.39
CA LYS A 55 2.25 7.08 -21.62
C LYS A 55 2.08 5.68 -21.02
N HIS A 56 2.21 5.59 -19.71
CA HIS A 56 2.03 4.35 -18.97
C HIS A 56 1.19 4.61 -17.73
N VAL A 57 0.17 3.80 -17.54
CA VAL A 57 -0.66 3.88 -16.33
C VAL A 57 0.04 3.07 -15.24
N PHE A 58 0.68 3.76 -14.28
CA PHE A 58 1.34 3.13 -13.14
C PHE A 58 0.37 2.70 -12.06
N VAL A 59 -0.74 3.42 -11.92
CA VAL A 59 -1.84 3.13 -11.00
C VAL A 59 -3.12 3.22 -11.81
N ASP A 60 -3.79 2.11 -12.04
CA ASP A 60 -5.08 2.10 -12.68
C ASP A 60 -6.20 2.52 -11.70
N GLU A 61 -7.40 2.78 -12.21
CA GLU A 61 -8.53 3.21 -11.38
C GLU A 61 -8.92 2.16 -10.33
N ASN A 62 -8.76 0.87 -10.62
CA ASN A 62 -9.04 -0.20 -9.64
C ASN A 62 -8.02 -0.17 -8.50
N GLU A 63 -6.74 -0.01 -8.82
CA GLU A 63 -5.66 0.10 -7.83
C GLU A 63 -5.83 1.36 -6.98
N LYS A 64 -6.18 2.50 -7.61
CA LYS A 64 -6.48 3.75 -6.91
C LYS A 64 -7.67 3.58 -5.95
N ASN A 65 -8.77 3.01 -6.43
CA ASN A 65 -9.96 2.77 -5.61
C ASN A 65 -9.66 1.81 -4.45
N MET A 66 -8.83 0.79 -4.67
CA MET A 66 -8.37 -0.12 -3.63
C MET A 66 -7.54 0.61 -2.58
N LEU A 67 -6.59 1.46 -3.00
CA LEU A 67 -5.77 2.26 -2.09
C LEU A 67 -6.64 3.21 -1.26
N MET A 68 -7.56 3.92 -1.89
CA MET A 68 -8.47 4.85 -1.20
C MET A 68 -9.37 4.14 -0.19
N LYS A 69 -9.87 2.95 -0.52
CA LYS A 69 -10.81 2.20 0.32
C LYS A 69 -10.14 1.53 1.52
N TYR A 70 -8.99 0.93 1.31
CA TYR A 70 -8.39 0.02 2.31
C TYR A 70 -7.15 0.59 3.01
N TYR A 71 -6.46 1.57 2.42
CA TYR A 71 -5.27 2.15 3.00
C TYR A 71 -5.60 2.97 4.26
N LYS A 72 -4.80 2.82 5.31
CA LYS A 72 -4.94 3.52 6.58
C LYS A 72 -3.84 4.57 6.70
N PHE A 73 -4.22 5.80 6.46
CA PHE A 73 -3.32 6.95 6.50
C PHE A 73 -3.02 7.43 7.91
N ASP A 74 -3.93 7.10 8.86
CA ASP A 74 -3.85 7.51 10.25
C ASP A 74 -3.60 6.32 11.18
N CYS A 75 -3.01 6.58 12.33
CA CYS A 75 -2.91 5.59 13.39
C CYS A 75 -4.30 5.22 13.92
N ARG A 76 -4.64 3.94 13.84
CA ARG A 76 -5.95 3.43 14.29
C ARG A 76 -6.17 3.49 15.80
N SER A 77 -5.08 3.68 16.57
CA SER A 77 -5.18 3.81 18.04
C SER A 77 -5.33 5.25 18.50
N CYS A 78 -4.57 6.20 17.91
CA CYS A 78 -4.53 7.57 18.43
C CYS A 78 -4.80 8.67 17.39
N GLY A 79 -5.12 8.31 16.15
CA GLY A 79 -5.41 9.25 15.07
C GLY A 79 -4.20 10.04 14.54
N ASN A 80 -2.99 9.75 15.00
CA ASN A 80 -1.79 10.44 14.52
C ASN A 80 -1.57 10.16 13.04
N GLN A 81 -1.35 11.21 12.25
CA GLN A 81 -1.15 11.12 10.80
C GLN A 81 0.30 10.84 10.42
N ASN A 82 1.25 11.03 11.33
CA ASN A 82 2.66 10.76 11.09
C ASN A 82 2.97 9.29 11.43
N LEU A 83 2.82 8.43 10.43
CA LEU A 83 3.18 7.03 10.51
C LEU A 83 4.49 6.78 9.77
N LYS A 84 5.40 6.05 10.41
CA LYS A 84 6.68 5.64 9.84
C LYS A 84 6.58 4.21 9.33
N ARG A 85 6.77 4.00 8.02
CA ARG A 85 6.84 2.66 7.47
C ARG A 85 8.13 1.97 7.93
N VAL A 86 8.00 0.83 8.58
CA VAL A 86 9.13 0.05 9.11
C VAL A 86 9.43 -1.20 8.31
N ILE A 87 8.40 -1.80 7.70
CA ILE A 87 8.53 -3.00 6.87
C ILE A 87 7.68 -2.83 5.61
N SER A 88 8.18 -3.26 4.45
CA SER A 88 7.41 -3.43 3.24
C SER A 88 7.84 -4.72 2.53
N LEU A 89 6.88 -5.60 2.31
CA LEU A 89 7.03 -6.83 1.55
C LEU A 89 6.42 -6.73 0.14
N GLY A 90 6.13 -5.49 -0.30
CA GLY A 90 5.50 -5.22 -1.58
C GLY A 90 4.04 -5.65 -1.63
N TYR A 91 3.55 -5.92 -2.84
CA TYR A 91 2.17 -6.34 -3.07
C TYR A 91 2.06 -7.87 -2.93
N GLN A 92 1.15 -8.32 -2.07
CA GLN A 92 0.93 -9.73 -1.76
C GLN A 92 -0.55 -10.10 -1.92
N PRO A 93 -0.87 -11.33 -2.32
CA PRO A 93 -2.24 -11.84 -2.26
C PRO A 93 -2.69 -12.02 -0.81
N LEU A 94 -4.01 -12.05 -0.61
CA LEU A 94 -4.55 -12.42 0.70
C LEU A 94 -4.16 -13.87 1.03
N ALA A 95 -3.76 -14.11 2.28
CA ALA A 95 -3.43 -15.44 2.77
C ALA A 95 -4.65 -16.39 2.60
N ASN A 96 -4.38 -17.63 2.21
CA ASN A 96 -5.39 -18.68 1.96
C ASN A 96 -6.39 -18.37 0.84
N ASN A 97 -6.20 -17.34 0.04
CA ASN A 97 -6.99 -17.08 -1.16
C ASN A 97 -6.47 -17.93 -2.33
N LEU A 98 -6.74 -19.25 -2.25
CA LEU A 98 -6.27 -20.21 -3.24
C LEU A 98 -7.01 -20.03 -4.57
N LEU A 99 -6.24 -19.99 -5.66
CA LEU A 99 -6.79 -19.89 -7.01
C LEU A 99 -7.33 -21.23 -7.47
N LYS A 100 -8.53 -21.24 -8.07
CA LYS A 100 -9.14 -22.45 -8.62
C LYS A 100 -8.48 -22.93 -9.92
N ASN A 101 -7.91 -22.01 -10.68
CA ASN A 101 -7.20 -22.32 -11.92
C ASN A 101 -6.12 -21.26 -12.20
N LYS A 102 -5.21 -21.59 -13.13
CA LYS A 102 -4.06 -20.74 -13.50
C LYS A 102 -4.44 -19.41 -14.19
N SER A 103 -5.62 -19.34 -14.80
CA SER A 103 -6.09 -18.14 -15.50
C SER A 103 -6.79 -17.13 -14.58
N GLN A 104 -7.11 -17.53 -13.35
CA GLN A 104 -7.73 -16.66 -12.37
C GLN A 104 -6.76 -15.56 -11.92
N LYS A 105 -7.17 -14.31 -12.04
CA LYS A 105 -6.41 -13.17 -11.52
C LYS A 105 -6.56 -13.10 -9.99
N CYS A 106 -5.45 -12.82 -9.32
CA CYS A 106 -5.41 -12.60 -7.89
C CYS A 106 -5.34 -11.11 -7.60
N GLU A 107 -6.16 -10.63 -6.68
CA GLU A 107 -6.01 -9.27 -6.15
C GLU A 107 -4.79 -9.21 -5.23
N LEU A 108 -4.00 -8.17 -5.40
CA LEU A 108 -2.79 -7.94 -4.61
C LEU A 108 -2.99 -6.70 -3.75
N TYR A 109 -2.52 -6.76 -2.51
CA TYR A 109 -2.57 -5.68 -1.53
C TYR A 109 -1.19 -5.35 -1.01
N PRO A 110 -0.87 -4.08 -0.70
CA PRO A 110 0.37 -3.73 -0.03
C PRO A 110 0.47 -4.47 1.32
N LEU A 111 1.54 -5.21 1.54
CA LEU A 111 1.85 -5.82 2.82
C LEU A 111 2.97 -5.02 3.49
N GLU A 112 2.58 -4.04 4.27
CA GLU A 112 3.46 -3.08 4.92
C GLU A 112 3.06 -2.89 6.37
N VAL A 113 4.05 -2.63 7.22
CA VAL A 113 3.84 -2.28 8.63
C VAL A 113 4.25 -0.84 8.84
N ASN A 114 3.35 -0.06 9.42
CA ASN A 114 3.56 1.31 9.84
C ASN A 114 3.62 1.39 11.37
N TYR A 115 4.56 2.18 11.86
CA TYR A 115 4.76 2.47 13.28
C TYR A 115 4.33 3.90 13.59
N CYS A 116 3.59 4.07 14.67
CA CYS A 116 3.20 5.37 15.20
C CYS A 116 4.14 5.81 16.30
N GLU A 117 4.93 6.86 16.07
CA GLU A 117 5.87 7.36 17.07
C GLU A 117 5.18 8.02 18.29
N LYS A 118 3.90 8.41 18.16
CA LYS A 118 3.13 9.03 19.25
C LYS A 118 2.63 8.03 20.28
N CYS A 119 2.10 6.89 19.85
CA CYS A 119 1.51 5.88 20.78
C CYS A 119 2.14 4.51 20.68
N HIS A 120 3.22 4.37 19.89
CA HIS A 120 3.98 3.14 19.69
C HIS A 120 3.21 1.96 19.09
N ASN A 121 2.04 2.24 18.50
CA ASN A 121 1.26 1.23 17.80
C ASN A 121 1.91 0.84 16.47
N CYS A 122 1.99 -0.47 16.21
CA CYS A 122 2.33 -1.03 14.89
C CYS A 122 1.04 -1.49 14.20
N GLN A 123 0.86 -1.09 12.95
CA GLN A 123 -0.33 -1.45 12.19
C GLN A 123 0.00 -1.75 10.73
N LEU A 124 -0.80 -2.61 10.08
CA LEU A 124 -0.74 -2.77 8.64
C LEU A 124 -1.20 -1.49 7.93
N SER A 125 -0.55 -1.15 6.83
CA SER A 125 -0.92 0.01 5.99
C SER A 125 -2.30 -0.16 5.34
N VAL A 126 -2.73 -1.40 5.14
CA VAL A 126 -4.00 -1.77 4.51
C VAL A 126 -4.86 -2.57 5.48
N ALA A 127 -6.13 -2.23 5.60
CA ALA A 127 -7.14 -2.99 6.34
C ALA A 127 -8.21 -3.48 5.36
N VAL A 128 -8.07 -4.70 4.88
CA VAL A 128 -9.01 -5.34 3.96
C VAL A 128 -10.30 -5.70 4.72
N ASP A 129 -11.44 -5.61 4.02
CA ASP A 129 -12.75 -5.99 4.59
C ASP A 129 -12.70 -7.44 5.11
N PRO A 130 -13.06 -7.68 6.38
CA PRO A 130 -13.11 -9.01 6.97
C PRO A 130 -13.97 -10.00 6.19
N LYS A 131 -15.09 -9.55 5.59
CA LYS A 131 -15.91 -10.40 4.73
C LYS A 131 -15.12 -10.93 3.54
N LYS A 132 -14.27 -10.10 2.94
CA LYS A 132 -13.43 -10.49 1.81
C LYS A 132 -12.34 -11.49 2.23
N MET A 133 -11.81 -11.34 3.43
CA MET A 133 -10.76 -12.22 3.96
C MET A 133 -11.29 -13.55 4.47
N PHE A 134 -12.48 -13.58 5.10
CA PHE A 134 -12.91 -14.70 5.93
C PHE A 134 -14.17 -15.41 5.46
N SER A 135 -14.91 -14.89 4.45
CA SER A 135 -16.15 -15.57 3.97
C SER A 135 -15.92 -16.97 3.42
N ASN A 136 -14.72 -17.23 2.87
CA ASN A 136 -14.34 -18.54 2.32
C ASN A 136 -13.00 -19.02 2.91
N TYR A 137 -12.78 -18.74 4.19
CA TYR A 137 -11.54 -19.09 4.86
C TYR A 137 -11.49 -20.58 5.18
N LEU A 138 -10.51 -21.27 4.60
CA LEU A 138 -10.43 -22.74 4.68
C LEU A 138 -9.84 -23.25 5.99
N TYR A 139 -9.21 -22.40 6.78
CA TYR A 139 -8.54 -22.80 8.01
C TYR A 139 -9.39 -22.51 9.25
N THR A 140 -9.60 -23.54 10.07
CA THR A 140 -10.26 -23.41 11.37
C THR A 140 -9.29 -23.84 12.46
N SER A 141 -9.01 -22.98 13.44
CA SER A 141 -8.04 -23.24 14.53
C SER A 141 -8.39 -24.51 15.34
N SER A 142 -9.69 -24.83 15.45
CA SER A 142 -10.19 -26.00 16.15
C SER A 142 -9.82 -27.35 15.52
N THR A 143 -9.36 -27.37 14.27
CA THR A 143 -8.91 -28.61 13.59
C THR A 143 -7.52 -29.05 14.01
N SER A 144 -6.70 -28.16 14.52
CA SER A 144 -5.35 -28.46 15.00
C SER A 144 -5.36 -28.99 16.42
N LYS A 145 -4.90 -30.23 16.63
CA LYS A 145 -4.73 -30.82 17.97
C LYS A 145 -3.80 -29.99 18.85
N VAL A 146 -2.76 -29.41 18.28
CA VAL A 146 -1.79 -28.58 19.00
C VAL A 146 -2.47 -27.32 19.55
N PHE A 147 -3.23 -26.59 18.73
CA PHE A 147 -3.98 -25.43 19.18
C PHE A 147 -5.07 -25.78 20.20
N ARG A 148 -5.81 -26.88 19.97
CA ARG A 148 -6.81 -27.32 20.94
C ARG A 148 -6.19 -27.60 22.32
N ASN A 149 -5.09 -28.34 22.37
CA ASN A 149 -4.38 -28.65 23.62
C ASN A 149 -3.83 -27.38 24.26
N HIS A 150 -3.31 -26.44 23.47
CA HIS A 150 -2.85 -25.16 23.98
C HIS A 150 -3.98 -24.40 24.69
N PHE A 151 -5.14 -24.27 24.08
CA PHE A 151 -6.31 -23.57 24.67
C PHE A 151 -6.95 -24.29 25.86
N ILE A 152 -6.80 -25.62 25.98
CA ILE A 152 -7.28 -26.37 27.15
C ILE A 152 -6.35 -26.16 28.36
N ASN A 153 -5.04 -25.97 28.10
CA ASN A 153 -4.02 -25.88 29.13
C ASN A 153 -3.61 -24.44 29.48
N ALA A 154 -4.20 -23.42 28.83
CA ALA A 154 -3.98 -22.00 29.09
C ALA A 154 -4.99 -21.45 30.09
#